data_80f5d1e454a113e20ca44b2a82943b3c
#
_entry.id   80f5d1e454a113e20ca44b2a82943b3c
#
_cell.length_a   1.000
_cell.length_b   1.000
_cell.length_c   1.000
_cell.angle_alpha   90.00
_cell.angle_beta   90.00
_cell.angle_gamma   90.00
#
_symmetry.space_group_name_H-M   'P 1'
#
loop_
_entity.id
_entity.type
_entity.pdbx_description
1 polymer ?
#
loop_
_entity_poly.entity_id
_entity_poly.type
_entity_poly.pdbx_seq_one_letter_code
_entity_poly.pdbx_strand_id
1 'polypeptide(L)'
;MCTSPRTASYNSDGSINFSKKHHNKELVPFQLPCGKCAECLLERARDWSIRCLHEAKMHASNAFITLTYANEHLPADGRLNHYDFQLLMMRLRKHFKTDGIGFFMCGEYGEQTKRPHYHACLFGIDFPDKKLVRENHMGDQIWNSATLTDLWSLGHTEIGSVTQQSAGYVARYILKKHRDDPVYVPYQKMSRKNAIGKKFIEKYFQDIFINARGSVILSDGTRTKCPRYYEKWLQKNHPDLWASYVTQTKHNNTERLREKAEQEHKIFIEEREKTSNPALYDSPLKRKRIILTEKIKRLKRTHL
;
A
#
# COMPACT_ATOMS: atom_id res chain seq x y z
N MET A 1 2.36 11.86 8.23
CA MET A 1 2.39 11.75 9.72
C MET A 1 0.97 11.45 10.16
N CYS A 2 0.75 10.54 11.12
CA CYS A 2 -0.61 10.18 11.58
C CYS A 2 -1.31 11.40 12.19
N THR A 3 -2.55 11.69 11.76
CA THR A 3 -3.35 12.82 12.28
C THR A 3 -4.11 12.50 13.57
N SER A 4 -4.14 11.23 13.99
CA SER A 4 -4.82 10.79 15.19
C SER A 4 -4.00 9.69 15.88
N PRO A 5 -2.77 10.00 16.33
CA PRO A 5 -1.91 9.01 16.97
C PRO A 5 -2.53 8.51 18.27
N ARG A 6 -2.21 7.28 18.63
CA ARG A 6 -2.63 6.66 19.91
C ARG A 6 -1.45 6.70 20.87
N THR A 7 -1.72 7.20 22.07
CA THR A 7 -0.73 7.15 23.15
C THR A 7 -0.63 5.71 23.68
N ALA A 8 0.57 5.26 23.89
CA ALA A 8 0.88 3.95 24.44
C ALA A 8 2.08 4.03 25.38
N SER A 9 2.22 3.05 26.26
CA SER A 9 3.41 2.83 27.09
C SER A 9 3.84 1.37 27.05
N TYR A 10 5.01 1.06 27.51
CA TYR A 10 5.41 -0.33 27.72
C TYR A 10 4.94 -0.83 29.08
N ASN A 11 4.56 -2.09 29.16
CA ASN A 11 4.43 -2.83 30.41
C ASN A 11 5.82 -3.32 30.87
N SER A 12 5.91 -3.84 32.09
CA SER A 12 7.14 -4.43 32.63
C SER A 12 7.68 -5.62 31.82
N ASP A 13 6.78 -6.34 31.12
CA ASP A 13 7.13 -7.47 30.24
C ASP A 13 7.52 -7.01 28.80
N GLY A 14 7.59 -5.70 28.53
CA GLY A 14 7.88 -5.14 27.21
C GLY A 14 6.70 -5.13 26.24
N SER A 15 5.53 -5.60 26.63
CA SER A 15 4.33 -5.49 25.81
C SER A 15 3.79 -4.06 25.78
N ILE A 16 2.99 -3.73 24.74
CA ILE A 16 2.45 -2.38 24.54
C ILE A 16 1.08 -2.26 25.21
N ASN A 17 0.94 -1.26 26.08
CA ASN A 17 -0.29 -0.91 26.77
C ASN A 17 -0.87 0.39 26.22
N PHE A 18 -2.16 0.37 25.89
CA PHE A 18 -2.92 1.53 25.42
C PHE A 18 -3.84 2.14 26.50
N SER A 19 -3.91 1.53 27.67
CA SER A 19 -4.76 2.00 28.76
C SER A 19 -4.10 3.15 29.53
N LYS A 20 -4.73 4.32 29.54
CA LYS A 20 -4.24 5.47 30.32
C LYS A 20 -4.21 5.21 31.83
N LYS A 21 -5.08 4.29 32.33
CA LYS A 21 -5.17 3.95 33.76
C LYS A 21 -4.00 3.10 34.28
N HIS A 22 -3.34 2.39 33.37
CA HIS A 22 -2.27 1.44 33.70
C HIS A 22 -0.93 1.83 33.06
N HIS A 23 -0.76 3.13 32.72
CA HIS A 23 0.56 3.61 32.30
C HIS A 23 1.52 3.49 33.48
N ASN A 24 2.61 2.78 33.29
CA ASN A 24 3.70 2.81 34.26
C ASN A 24 4.22 4.25 34.33
N LYS A 25 4.14 4.88 35.52
CA LYS A 25 4.54 6.27 35.72
C LYS A 25 6.03 6.52 35.51
N GLU A 26 6.82 5.46 35.57
CA GLU A 26 8.29 5.49 35.38
C GLU A 26 8.69 5.46 33.88
N LEU A 27 7.79 5.09 32.98
CA LEU A 27 8.06 4.97 31.55
C LEU A 27 7.40 6.08 30.76
N VAL A 28 8.20 6.76 29.92
CA VAL A 28 7.71 7.86 29.07
C VAL A 28 6.70 7.32 28.03
N PRO A 29 5.47 7.85 27.98
CA PRO A 29 4.49 7.48 26.96
C PRO A 29 5.00 7.87 25.57
N PHE A 30 4.69 7.04 24.58
CA PHE A 30 5.01 7.29 23.18
C PHE A 30 3.79 7.27 22.28
N GLN A 31 3.91 7.84 21.08
CA GLN A 31 2.83 7.94 20.12
C GLN A 31 2.98 6.87 19.02
N LEU A 32 1.89 6.12 18.79
CA LEU A 32 1.80 5.14 17.70
C LEU A 32 0.81 5.59 16.65
N PRO A 33 1.09 5.32 15.35
CA PRO A 33 0.13 5.56 14.28
C PRO A 33 -1.16 4.79 14.53
N CYS A 34 -2.31 5.46 14.35
CA CYS A 34 -3.63 4.85 14.63
C CYS A 34 -4.01 3.71 13.66
N GLY A 35 -3.35 3.62 12.49
CA GLY A 35 -3.62 2.62 11.46
C GLY A 35 -4.91 2.83 10.64
N LYS A 36 -5.76 3.81 11.00
CA LYS A 36 -7.10 4.02 10.42
C LYS A 36 -7.28 5.36 9.71
N CYS A 37 -6.52 6.40 10.06
CA CYS A 37 -6.62 7.68 9.38
C CYS A 37 -6.08 7.60 7.95
N ALA A 38 -6.46 8.56 7.12
CA ALA A 38 -6.09 8.58 5.70
C ALA A 38 -4.58 8.49 5.48
N GLU A 39 -3.77 9.15 6.31
CA GLU A 39 -2.32 9.10 6.25
C GLU A 39 -1.77 7.70 6.53
N CYS A 40 -2.31 7.02 7.55
CA CYS A 40 -1.89 5.65 7.87
C CYS A 40 -2.27 4.66 6.77
N LEU A 41 -3.42 4.86 6.13
CA LEU A 41 -3.88 4.03 5.02
C LEU A 41 -3.05 4.30 3.76
N LEU A 42 -2.71 5.56 3.47
CA LEU A 42 -1.81 5.93 2.36
C LEU A 42 -0.40 5.37 2.58
N GLU A 43 0.12 5.44 3.79
CA GLU A 43 1.42 4.84 4.14
C GLU A 43 1.41 3.33 3.91
N ARG A 44 0.33 2.66 4.30
CA ARG A 44 0.14 1.23 4.05
C ARG A 44 0.03 0.92 2.54
N ALA A 45 -0.67 1.75 1.78
CA ALA A 45 -0.77 1.61 0.33
C ALA A 45 0.61 1.79 -0.34
N ARG A 46 1.39 2.78 0.09
CA ARG A 46 2.77 2.98 -0.35
C ARG A 46 3.64 1.77 -0.06
N ASP A 47 3.59 1.24 1.15
CA ASP A 47 4.36 0.05 1.53
C ASP A 47 4.04 -1.15 0.63
N TRP A 48 2.78 -1.36 0.28
CA TRP A 48 2.37 -2.41 -0.63
C TRP A 48 2.82 -2.15 -2.07
N SER A 49 2.69 -0.91 -2.56
CA SER A 49 3.17 -0.54 -3.90
C SER A 49 4.67 -0.82 -4.06
N ILE A 50 5.48 -0.42 -3.09
CA ILE A 50 6.94 -0.67 -3.09
C ILE A 50 7.22 -2.17 -3.07
N ARG A 51 6.53 -2.94 -2.23
CA ARG A 51 6.72 -4.40 -2.16
C ARG A 51 6.36 -5.09 -3.47
N CYS A 52 5.29 -4.66 -4.14
CA CYS A 52 4.90 -5.20 -5.45
C CYS A 52 5.95 -4.89 -6.53
N LEU A 53 6.50 -3.68 -6.55
CA LEU A 53 7.59 -3.32 -7.48
C LEU A 53 8.85 -4.14 -7.22
N HIS A 54 9.20 -4.33 -5.97
CA HIS A 54 10.37 -5.13 -5.59
C HIS A 54 10.15 -6.62 -5.91
N GLU A 55 8.93 -7.14 -5.73
CA GLU A 55 8.58 -8.49 -6.16
C GLU A 55 8.70 -8.62 -7.68
N ALA A 56 8.15 -7.66 -8.44
CA ALA A 56 8.22 -7.67 -9.89
C ALA A 56 9.68 -7.70 -10.41
N LYS A 57 10.61 -7.01 -9.75
CA LYS A 57 12.05 -7.03 -10.07
C LYS A 57 12.71 -8.40 -9.86
N MET A 58 12.09 -9.29 -9.09
CA MET A 58 12.60 -10.64 -8.81
C MET A 58 12.10 -11.69 -9.81
N HIS A 59 11.31 -11.28 -10.79
CA HIS A 59 10.73 -12.16 -11.81
C HIS A 59 11.02 -11.60 -13.21
N ALA A 60 11.22 -12.50 -14.17
CA ALA A 60 11.49 -12.13 -15.58
C ALA A 60 10.25 -11.54 -16.26
N SER A 61 9.06 -11.95 -15.83
CA SER A 61 7.79 -11.53 -16.42
C SER A 61 6.75 -11.27 -15.36
N ASN A 62 5.90 -10.27 -15.59
CA ASN A 62 4.84 -9.85 -14.69
C ASN A 62 3.71 -9.22 -15.50
N ALA A 63 2.48 -9.34 -15.04
CA ALA A 63 1.32 -8.74 -15.67
C ALA A 63 0.44 -8.04 -14.65
N PHE A 64 -0.12 -6.90 -15.02
CA PHE A 64 -1.25 -6.29 -14.32
C PHE A 64 -2.51 -6.67 -15.09
N ILE A 65 -3.50 -7.26 -14.43
CA ILE A 65 -4.73 -7.69 -15.07
C ILE A 65 -5.95 -6.99 -14.48
N THR A 66 -6.92 -6.70 -15.36
CA THR A 66 -8.26 -6.26 -15.01
C THR A 66 -9.26 -7.30 -15.51
N LEU A 67 -10.18 -7.72 -14.64
CA LEU A 67 -11.19 -8.73 -14.92
C LEU A 67 -12.56 -8.17 -14.62
N THR A 68 -13.43 -8.17 -15.60
CA THR A 68 -14.80 -7.65 -15.48
C THR A 68 -15.81 -8.72 -15.90
N TYR A 69 -16.88 -8.89 -15.16
CA TYR A 69 -17.94 -9.80 -15.55
C TYR A 69 -18.70 -9.33 -16.79
N ALA A 70 -19.03 -10.22 -17.70
CA ALA A 70 -20.07 -10.00 -18.72
C ALA A 70 -21.46 -10.02 -18.07
N ASN A 71 -22.49 -9.54 -18.77
CA ASN A 71 -23.83 -9.43 -18.20
C ASN A 71 -24.41 -10.78 -17.77
N GLU A 72 -24.20 -11.80 -18.60
CA GLU A 72 -24.66 -13.18 -18.42
C GLU A 72 -23.99 -13.91 -17.24
N HIS A 73 -22.82 -13.44 -16.81
CA HIS A 73 -22.05 -14.03 -15.72
C HIS A 73 -22.01 -13.15 -14.46
N LEU A 74 -22.74 -12.04 -14.48
CA LEU A 74 -22.79 -11.17 -13.31
C LEU A 74 -23.44 -11.92 -12.13
N PRO A 75 -22.80 -11.97 -10.94
CA PRO A 75 -23.43 -12.57 -9.75
C PRO A 75 -24.82 -11.96 -9.50
N ALA A 76 -25.81 -12.79 -9.21
CA ALA A 76 -27.21 -12.38 -9.08
C ALA A 76 -27.44 -11.30 -8.01
N ASP A 77 -26.63 -11.28 -6.97
CA ASP A 77 -26.64 -10.26 -5.91
C ASP A 77 -25.76 -9.03 -6.24
N GLY A 78 -25.11 -9.00 -7.40
CA GLY A 78 -24.18 -7.95 -7.82
C GLY A 78 -22.90 -7.87 -6.98
N ARG A 79 -22.61 -8.87 -6.13
CA ARG A 79 -21.47 -8.84 -5.22
C ARG A 79 -20.23 -9.52 -5.80
N LEU A 80 -19.08 -9.09 -5.27
CA LEU A 80 -17.79 -9.73 -5.55
C LEU A 80 -17.78 -11.17 -5.03
N ASN A 81 -17.53 -12.13 -5.92
CA ASN A 81 -17.33 -13.53 -5.56
C ASN A 81 -15.83 -13.87 -5.59
N HIS A 82 -15.18 -13.91 -4.43
CA HIS A 82 -13.74 -14.22 -4.35
C HIS A 82 -13.37 -15.58 -4.92
N TYR A 83 -14.29 -16.52 -4.92
CA TYR A 83 -14.07 -17.88 -5.45
C TYR A 83 -13.75 -17.85 -6.95
N ASP A 84 -14.37 -16.96 -7.72
CA ASP A 84 -14.09 -16.84 -9.17
C ASP A 84 -12.62 -16.42 -9.43
N PHE A 85 -12.09 -15.49 -8.62
CA PHE A 85 -10.66 -15.15 -8.70
C PHE A 85 -9.77 -16.33 -8.28
N GLN A 86 -10.15 -17.11 -7.28
CA GLN A 86 -9.42 -18.32 -6.89
C GLN A 86 -9.40 -19.37 -8.01
N LEU A 87 -10.52 -19.58 -8.69
CA LEU A 87 -10.61 -20.47 -9.86
C LEU A 87 -9.70 -20.00 -10.99
N LEU A 88 -9.69 -18.70 -11.30
CA LEU A 88 -8.73 -18.16 -12.27
C LEU A 88 -7.29 -18.48 -11.86
N MET A 89 -6.91 -18.26 -10.61
CA MET A 89 -5.54 -18.55 -10.14
C MET A 89 -5.19 -20.04 -10.23
N MET A 90 -6.14 -20.93 -10.03
CA MET A 90 -5.94 -22.38 -10.24
C MET A 90 -5.74 -22.70 -11.72
N ARG A 91 -6.56 -22.13 -12.61
CA ARG A 91 -6.46 -22.33 -14.07
C ARG A 91 -5.15 -21.76 -14.61
N LEU A 92 -4.71 -20.56 -14.15
CA LEU A 92 -3.42 -19.98 -14.52
C LEU A 92 -2.27 -20.89 -14.13
N ARG A 93 -2.24 -21.42 -12.89
CA ARG A 93 -1.18 -22.35 -12.46
C ARG A 93 -1.13 -23.60 -13.29
N LYS A 94 -2.31 -24.17 -13.58
CA LYS A 94 -2.42 -25.36 -14.44
C LYS A 94 -1.94 -25.08 -15.86
N HIS A 95 -2.34 -23.95 -16.46
CA HIS A 95 -1.98 -23.57 -17.82
C HIS A 95 -0.46 -23.35 -17.96
N PHE A 96 0.11 -22.53 -17.08
CA PHE A 96 1.54 -22.22 -17.07
C PHE A 96 2.42 -23.30 -16.42
N LYS A 97 1.82 -24.40 -15.95
CA LYS A 97 2.51 -25.54 -15.28
C LYS A 97 3.44 -25.07 -14.16
N THR A 98 3.00 -24.12 -13.35
CA THR A 98 3.79 -23.54 -12.26
C THR A 98 2.93 -23.17 -11.06
N ASP A 99 3.42 -23.48 -9.86
CA ASP A 99 2.84 -23.01 -8.60
C ASP A 99 3.43 -21.67 -8.15
N GLY A 100 4.44 -21.19 -8.88
CA GLY A 100 5.23 -20.00 -8.54
C GLY A 100 4.55 -18.65 -8.79
N ILE A 101 3.30 -18.64 -9.29
CA ILE A 101 2.58 -17.38 -9.57
C ILE A 101 2.20 -16.70 -8.27
N GLY A 102 2.86 -15.57 -8.00
CA GLY A 102 2.49 -14.64 -6.95
C GLY A 102 1.39 -13.69 -7.40
N PHE A 103 0.60 -13.16 -6.46
CA PHE A 103 -0.39 -12.14 -6.78
C PHE A 103 -0.61 -11.16 -5.62
N PHE A 104 -0.97 -9.92 -6.00
CA PHE A 104 -1.57 -8.91 -5.13
C PHE A 104 -2.78 -8.34 -5.84
N MET A 105 -3.98 -8.50 -5.28
CA MET A 105 -5.24 -8.19 -5.94
C MET A 105 -6.16 -7.35 -5.08
N CYS A 106 -7.06 -6.62 -5.72
CA CYS A 106 -8.27 -6.08 -5.11
C CYS A 106 -9.50 -6.48 -5.91
N GLY A 107 -10.61 -6.71 -5.20
CA GLY A 107 -11.95 -6.72 -5.78
C GLY A 107 -12.62 -5.40 -5.46
N GLU A 108 -13.26 -4.79 -6.45
CA GLU A 108 -13.92 -3.50 -6.31
C GLU A 108 -15.21 -3.41 -7.11
N TYR A 109 -15.88 -2.28 -6.97
CA TYR A 109 -17.13 -1.97 -7.68
C TYR A 109 -16.96 -0.70 -8.49
N GLY A 110 -17.41 -0.73 -9.73
CA GLY A 110 -17.45 0.44 -10.61
C GLY A 110 -18.20 1.62 -9.97
N GLU A 111 -17.79 2.84 -10.27
CA GLU A 111 -18.34 4.02 -9.60
C GLU A 111 -19.81 4.26 -9.97
N GLN A 112 -20.13 4.13 -11.25
CA GLN A 112 -21.48 4.39 -11.77
C GLN A 112 -22.38 3.16 -11.70
N THR A 113 -21.93 2.05 -12.27
CA THR A 113 -22.76 0.84 -12.43
C THR A 113 -22.69 -0.12 -11.25
N LYS A 114 -21.79 0.11 -10.29
CA LYS A 114 -21.48 -0.82 -9.21
C LYS A 114 -21.11 -2.24 -9.67
N ARG A 115 -20.75 -2.40 -10.94
CA ARG A 115 -20.33 -3.70 -11.48
C ARG A 115 -19.07 -4.18 -10.74
N PRO A 116 -19.07 -5.42 -10.22
CA PRO A 116 -17.90 -5.99 -9.58
C PRO A 116 -16.80 -6.31 -10.61
N HIS A 117 -15.55 -6.03 -10.25
CA HIS A 117 -14.38 -6.37 -11.05
C HIS A 117 -13.14 -6.54 -10.17
N TYR A 118 -12.10 -7.16 -10.74
CA TYR A 118 -10.85 -7.43 -10.05
C TYR A 118 -9.69 -6.77 -10.77
N HIS A 119 -8.74 -6.25 -9.98
CA HIS A 119 -7.44 -5.84 -10.47
C HIS A 119 -6.35 -6.63 -9.73
N ALA A 120 -5.38 -7.14 -10.46
CA ALA A 120 -4.30 -7.90 -9.86
C ALA A 120 -2.95 -7.66 -10.52
N CYS A 121 -1.91 -7.47 -9.70
CA CYS A 121 -0.53 -7.69 -10.09
C CYS A 121 -0.27 -9.19 -10.00
N LEU A 122 0.14 -9.80 -11.10
CA LEU A 122 0.62 -11.19 -11.18
C LEU A 122 2.13 -11.18 -11.33
N PHE A 123 2.82 -12.00 -10.55
CA PHE A 123 4.28 -12.08 -10.55
C PHE A 123 4.72 -13.46 -11.02
N GLY A 124 5.70 -13.48 -11.95
CA GLY A 124 6.26 -14.69 -12.50
C GLY A 124 5.58 -15.22 -13.76
N ILE A 125 4.62 -14.50 -14.31
CA ILE A 125 4.00 -14.80 -15.61
C ILE A 125 3.70 -13.54 -16.40
N ASP A 126 3.63 -13.70 -17.73
CA ASP A 126 3.01 -12.80 -18.70
C ASP A 126 2.32 -13.65 -19.77
N PHE A 127 1.56 -13.05 -20.65
CA PHE A 127 0.77 -13.69 -21.68
C PHE A 127 1.45 -13.54 -23.06
N PRO A 128 2.02 -14.62 -23.62
CA PRO A 128 2.77 -14.54 -24.90
C PRO A 128 1.89 -14.13 -26.09
N ASP A 129 0.58 -14.39 -26.01
CA ASP A 129 -0.41 -14.09 -27.03
C ASP A 129 -1.03 -12.68 -26.91
N LYS A 130 -0.51 -11.85 -26.00
CA LYS A 130 -1.05 -10.51 -25.77
C LYS A 130 -0.89 -9.63 -27.01
N LYS A 131 -1.99 -8.92 -27.37
CA LYS A 131 -2.07 -7.98 -28.49
C LYS A 131 -2.39 -6.60 -27.95
N LEU A 132 -1.70 -5.57 -28.44
CA LEU A 132 -1.99 -4.19 -28.08
C LEU A 132 -3.37 -3.81 -28.61
N VAL A 133 -4.22 -3.26 -27.73
CA VAL A 133 -5.57 -2.80 -28.07
C VAL A 133 -5.64 -1.28 -28.14
N ARG A 134 -5.07 -0.60 -27.15
CA ARG A 134 -5.13 0.87 -27.03
C ARG A 134 -4.07 1.39 -26.07
N GLU A 135 -3.88 2.68 -26.10
CA GLU A 135 -3.26 3.42 -24.99
C GLU A 135 -4.35 4.08 -24.15
N ASN A 136 -4.13 4.16 -22.84
CA ASN A 136 -4.99 4.95 -21.98
C ASN A 136 -4.61 6.45 -22.07
N HIS A 137 -5.40 7.31 -21.42
CA HIS A 137 -5.16 8.77 -21.39
C HIS A 137 -3.85 9.20 -20.69
N MET A 138 -3.16 8.27 -20.06
CA MET A 138 -1.85 8.49 -19.41
C MET A 138 -0.66 7.95 -20.24
N GLY A 139 -0.93 7.38 -21.42
CA GLY A 139 0.09 6.77 -22.27
C GLY A 139 0.45 5.34 -21.89
N ASP A 140 -0.29 4.71 -20.96
CA ASP A 140 -0.04 3.31 -20.63
C ASP A 140 -0.68 2.41 -21.70
N GLN A 141 0.07 1.43 -22.16
CA GLN A 141 -0.39 0.44 -23.12
C GLN A 141 -1.32 -0.59 -22.48
N ILE A 142 -2.41 -0.89 -23.13
CA ILE A 142 -3.40 -1.89 -22.72
C ILE A 142 -3.48 -2.98 -23.78
N TRP A 143 -3.31 -4.22 -23.34
CA TRP A 143 -3.33 -5.41 -24.18
C TRP A 143 -4.52 -6.29 -23.84
N ASN A 144 -4.88 -7.15 -24.79
CA ASN A 144 -5.78 -8.28 -24.58
C ASN A 144 -5.05 -9.58 -24.90
N SER A 145 -5.47 -10.70 -24.30
CA SER A 145 -4.99 -12.04 -24.52
C SER A 145 -6.14 -13.01 -24.58
N ALA A 146 -6.21 -13.81 -25.64
CA ALA A 146 -7.20 -14.88 -25.75
C ALA A 146 -7.04 -15.88 -24.60
N THR A 147 -5.80 -16.25 -24.30
CA THR A 147 -5.48 -17.14 -23.17
C THR A 147 -6.04 -16.62 -21.84
N LEU A 148 -5.85 -15.34 -21.52
CA LEU A 148 -6.40 -14.81 -20.26
C LEU A 148 -7.93 -14.78 -20.27
N THR A 149 -8.53 -14.40 -21.41
CA THR A 149 -9.98 -14.33 -21.55
C THR A 149 -10.63 -15.73 -21.38
N ASP A 150 -10.06 -16.76 -22.00
CA ASP A 150 -10.55 -18.13 -21.89
C ASP A 150 -10.38 -18.68 -20.44
N LEU A 151 -9.27 -18.36 -19.80
CA LEU A 151 -9.03 -18.78 -18.42
C LEU A 151 -9.93 -18.05 -17.41
N TRP A 152 -10.26 -16.79 -17.66
CA TRP A 152 -11.26 -16.05 -16.88
C TRP A 152 -12.66 -16.59 -17.13
N SER A 153 -13.06 -16.74 -18.38
CA SER A 153 -14.32 -17.30 -18.87
C SER A 153 -15.61 -16.60 -18.38
N LEU A 154 -15.53 -15.55 -17.60
CA LEU A 154 -16.68 -14.86 -16.99
C LEU A 154 -16.89 -13.44 -17.56
N GLY A 155 -16.10 -13.06 -18.57
CA GLY A 155 -16.27 -11.78 -19.22
C GLY A 155 -15.00 -11.16 -19.78
N HIS A 156 -14.84 -9.86 -19.62
CA HIS A 156 -13.81 -9.07 -20.27
C HIS A 156 -12.52 -9.05 -19.46
N THR A 157 -11.38 -9.03 -20.17
CA THR A 157 -10.05 -8.98 -19.57
C THR A 157 -9.21 -7.91 -20.25
N GLU A 158 -8.39 -7.22 -19.46
CA GLU A 158 -7.35 -6.32 -19.95
C GLU A 158 -6.04 -6.62 -19.23
N ILE A 159 -4.92 -6.38 -19.91
CA ILE A 159 -3.57 -6.56 -19.40
C ILE A 159 -2.83 -5.23 -19.49
N GLY A 160 -2.17 -4.85 -18.42
CA GLY A 160 -1.25 -3.72 -18.35
C GLY A 160 0.09 -4.12 -17.75
N SER A 161 0.98 -3.17 -17.63
CA SER A 161 2.28 -3.37 -16.98
C SER A 161 2.19 -3.23 -15.46
N VAL A 162 3.00 -3.99 -14.73
CA VAL A 162 3.19 -3.78 -13.28
C VAL A 162 4.11 -2.60 -13.07
N THR A 163 3.54 -1.45 -12.78
CA THR A 163 4.23 -0.18 -12.52
C THR A 163 3.95 0.29 -11.09
N GLN A 164 4.60 1.39 -10.68
CA GLN A 164 4.29 2.04 -9.42
C GLN A 164 2.83 2.52 -9.37
N GLN A 165 2.31 2.99 -10.50
CA GLN A 165 0.93 3.45 -10.64
C GLN A 165 -0.05 2.30 -10.49
N SER A 166 0.12 1.20 -11.25
CA SER A 166 -0.79 0.05 -11.21
C SER A 166 -0.74 -0.70 -9.87
N ALA A 167 0.44 -0.92 -9.29
CA ALA A 167 0.58 -1.49 -7.95
C ALA A 167 0.00 -0.55 -6.87
N GLY A 168 0.22 0.75 -7.01
CA GLY A 168 -0.37 1.78 -6.15
C GLY A 168 -1.88 1.86 -6.27
N TYR A 169 -2.43 1.64 -7.46
CA TYR A 169 -3.87 1.56 -7.70
C TYR A 169 -4.50 0.45 -6.87
N VAL A 170 -4.04 -0.80 -7.01
CA VAL A 170 -4.50 -1.93 -6.18
C VAL A 170 -4.36 -1.62 -4.69
N ALA A 171 -3.23 -1.06 -4.27
CA ALA A 171 -2.96 -0.80 -2.87
C ALA A 171 -3.88 0.28 -2.26
N ARG A 172 -4.28 1.30 -3.04
CA ARG A 172 -5.16 2.39 -2.58
C ARG A 172 -6.60 1.97 -2.30
N TYR A 173 -7.05 0.81 -2.77
CA TYR A 173 -8.39 0.30 -2.45
C TYR A 173 -8.62 0.08 -0.94
N ILE A 174 -7.57 -0.01 -0.15
CA ILE A 174 -7.68 0.01 1.32
C ILE A 174 -8.31 1.32 1.84
N LEU A 175 -8.19 2.43 1.10
CA LEU A 175 -8.81 3.72 1.44
C LEU A 175 -10.32 3.71 1.22
N LYS A 176 -10.81 2.95 0.24
CA LYS A 176 -12.25 2.83 -0.07
C LYS A 176 -13.02 1.99 0.97
N LYS A 177 -12.35 1.09 1.68
CA LYS A 177 -12.95 0.18 2.65
C LYS A 177 -13.69 0.88 3.81
N HIS A 178 -13.49 2.17 3.98
CA HIS A 178 -14.09 2.98 5.05
C HIS A 178 -15.20 3.91 4.56
N ARG A 179 -15.73 3.73 3.33
CA ARG A 179 -16.84 4.53 2.80
C ARG A 179 -18.12 3.73 2.84
N ASP A 180 -18.99 4.17 3.63
CA ASP A 180 -20.47 4.27 3.76
C ASP A 180 -21.40 3.20 3.14
N ASP A 181 -20.91 2.18 2.42
CA ASP A 181 -21.78 1.13 1.87
C ASP A 181 -21.41 -0.23 2.47
N PRO A 182 -22.23 -0.78 3.37
CA PRO A 182 -21.96 -2.07 4.00
C PRO A 182 -22.13 -3.26 3.03
N VAL A 183 -22.76 -3.05 1.88
CA VAL A 183 -23.08 -4.10 0.91
C VAL A 183 -21.94 -4.27 -0.11
N TYR A 184 -21.43 -3.17 -0.64
CA TYR A 184 -20.41 -3.15 -1.70
C TYR A 184 -19.01 -2.85 -1.17
N VAL A 185 -18.50 -3.69 -0.27
CA VAL A 185 -17.21 -3.50 0.37
C VAL A 185 -16.06 -4.03 -0.48
N PRO A 186 -15.16 -3.18 -0.99
CA PRO A 186 -13.95 -3.61 -1.68
C PRO A 186 -13.03 -4.38 -0.72
N TYR A 187 -12.22 -5.29 -1.27
CA TYR A 187 -11.25 -6.02 -0.47
C TYR A 187 -9.93 -6.24 -1.21
N GLN A 188 -8.90 -6.62 -0.46
CA GLN A 188 -7.58 -6.96 -0.98
C GLN A 188 -7.15 -8.33 -0.48
N LYS A 189 -6.49 -9.08 -1.34
CA LYS A 189 -5.85 -10.36 -1.03
C LYS A 189 -4.48 -10.44 -1.70
N MET A 190 -3.63 -11.32 -1.17
CA MET A 190 -2.28 -11.51 -1.68
C MET A 190 -1.79 -12.94 -1.41
N SER A 191 -0.76 -13.34 -2.15
CA SER A 191 -0.03 -14.57 -1.88
C SER A 191 0.54 -14.56 -0.47
N ARG A 192 0.35 -15.69 0.27
CA ARG A 192 0.84 -15.83 1.65
C ARG A 192 2.08 -16.71 1.73
N LYS A 193 2.11 -17.83 0.99
CA LYS A 193 3.20 -18.82 1.04
C LYS A 193 4.55 -18.19 0.69
N ASN A 194 4.56 -17.35 -0.36
CA ASN A 194 5.71 -16.54 -0.74
C ASN A 194 5.31 -15.06 -0.51
N ALA A 195 5.72 -14.51 0.62
CA ALA A 195 5.35 -13.14 0.96
C ALA A 195 5.95 -12.16 -0.06
N ILE A 196 5.11 -11.31 -0.65
CA ILE A 196 5.49 -10.32 -1.65
C ILE A 196 6.64 -9.45 -1.14
N GLY A 197 7.71 -9.31 -1.93
CA GLY A 197 8.94 -8.60 -1.61
C GLY A 197 9.90 -9.37 -0.70
N LYS A 198 9.62 -10.65 -0.36
CA LYS A 198 10.50 -11.45 0.48
C LYS A 198 11.84 -11.73 -0.20
N LYS A 199 11.82 -12.23 -1.44
CA LYS A 199 13.05 -12.50 -2.21
C LYS A 199 13.91 -11.24 -2.38
N PHE A 200 13.28 -10.09 -2.56
CA PHE A 200 13.97 -8.83 -2.71
C PHE A 200 14.70 -8.43 -1.43
N ILE A 201 14.03 -8.48 -0.27
CA ILE A 201 14.67 -8.11 1.00
C ILE A 201 15.77 -9.10 1.38
N GLU A 202 15.61 -10.38 1.12
CA GLU A 202 16.65 -11.41 1.34
C GLU A 202 17.91 -11.12 0.54
N LYS A 203 17.78 -10.58 -0.68
CA LYS A 203 18.91 -10.25 -1.54
C LYS A 203 19.54 -8.89 -1.24
N TYR A 204 18.72 -7.88 -0.91
CA TYR A 204 19.15 -6.47 -0.85
C TYR A 204 19.07 -5.83 0.54
N PHE A 205 19.00 -6.61 1.63
CA PHE A 205 18.85 -6.04 2.97
C PHE A 205 20.04 -5.15 3.38
N GLN A 206 21.27 -5.50 2.95
CA GLN A 206 22.47 -4.69 3.23
C GLN A 206 22.38 -3.33 2.52
N ASP A 207 21.96 -3.31 1.25
CA ASP A 207 21.80 -2.07 0.52
C ASP A 207 20.76 -1.16 1.17
N ILE A 208 19.66 -1.73 1.64
CA ILE A 208 18.58 -0.97 2.27
C ILE A 208 18.99 -0.45 3.64
N PHE A 209 19.56 -1.28 4.50
CA PHE A 209 19.74 -0.93 5.91
C PHE A 209 21.14 -0.40 6.25
N ILE A 210 22.17 -0.82 5.55
CA ILE A 210 23.54 -0.31 5.73
C ILE A 210 23.76 0.90 4.82
N ASN A 211 23.70 0.70 3.49
CA ASN A 211 24.07 1.73 2.52
C ASN A 211 23.04 2.86 2.47
N ALA A 212 21.74 2.52 2.42
CA ALA A 212 20.65 3.49 2.28
C ALA A 212 19.96 3.85 3.61
N ARG A 213 20.47 3.38 4.75
CA ARG A 213 19.97 3.74 6.10
C ARG A 213 18.44 3.61 6.23
N GLY A 214 17.91 2.46 5.84
CA GLY A 214 16.48 2.16 5.92
C GLY A 214 15.61 2.84 4.87
N SER A 215 16.20 3.24 3.75
CA SER A 215 15.49 3.86 2.63
C SER A 215 15.53 2.97 1.39
N VAL A 216 14.57 3.18 0.50
CA VAL A 216 14.54 2.61 -0.85
C VAL A 216 14.40 3.72 -1.87
N ILE A 217 14.90 3.49 -3.08
CA ILE A 217 14.83 4.43 -4.20
C ILE A 217 13.76 3.91 -5.16
N LEU A 218 12.80 4.76 -5.48
CA LEU A 218 11.75 4.48 -6.44
C LEU A 218 12.25 4.66 -7.89
N SER A 219 11.43 4.27 -8.86
CA SER A 219 11.79 4.37 -10.30
C SER A 219 12.02 5.80 -10.78
N ASP A 220 11.41 6.78 -10.13
CA ASP A 220 11.57 8.21 -10.39
C ASP A 220 12.77 8.84 -9.66
N GLY A 221 13.63 8.04 -9.03
CA GLY A 221 14.75 8.50 -8.21
C GLY A 221 14.37 8.98 -6.81
N THR A 222 13.10 9.04 -6.48
CA THR A 222 12.64 9.49 -5.15
C THR A 222 13.08 8.53 -4.05
N ARG A 223 13.79 9.07 -3.06
CA ARG A 223 14.16 8.31 -1.86
C ARG A 223 13.01 8.30 -0.86
N THR A 224 12.61 7.12 -0.42
CA THR A 224 11.53 6.94 0.55
C THR A 224 11.88 5.90 1.60
N LYS A 225 11.17 5.92 2.73
CA LYS A 225 11.34 4.94 3.80
C LYS A 225 11.02 3.53 3.28
N CYS A 226 11.78 2.54 3.69
CA CYS A 226 11.50 1.14 3.36
C CYS A 226 10.18 0.66 3.99
N PRO A 227 9.49 -0.33 3.35
CA PRO A 227 8.28 -0.92 3.90
C PRO A 227 8.50 -1.54 5.28
N ARG A 228 7.50 -1.40 6.16
CA ARG A 228 7.54 -1.97 7.52
C ARG A 228 7.78 -3.48 7.54
N TYR A 229 7.36 -4.19 6.49
CA TYR A 229 7.65 -5.61 6.34
C TYR A 229 9.15 -5.91 6.33
N TYR A 230 9.95 -5.07 5.68
CA TYR A 230 11.41 -5.23 5.61
C TYR A 230 12.07 -4.99 6.96
N GLU A 231 11.63 -4.01 7.71
CA GLU A 231 12.09 -3.78 9.09
C GLU A 231 11.81 -5.00 9.99
N LYS A 232 10.60 -5.58 9.90
CA LYS A 232 10.25 -6.79 10.66
C LYS A 232 11.06 -8.01 10.21
N TRP A 233 11.33 -8.13 8.93
CA TRP A 233 12.17 -9.19 8.40
C TRP A 233 13.60 -9.06 8.91
N LEU A 234 14.18 -7.85 8.90
CA LEU A 234 15.50 -7.57 9.45
C LEU A 234 15.56 -7.91 10.94
N GLN A 235 14.60 -7.44 11.72
CA GLN A 235 14.50 -7.70 13.16
C GLN A 235 14.52 -9.20 13.48
N LYS A 236 13.84 -10.00 12.65
CA LYS A 236 13.73 -11.45 12.84
C LYS A 236 15.00 -12.20 12.41
N ASN A 237 15.61 -11.81 11.29
CA ASN A 237 16.66 -12.60 10.65
C ASN A 237 18.08 -12.08 10.94
N HIS A 238 18.22 -10.80 11.31
CA HIS A 238 19.49 -10.13 11.60
C HIS A 238 19.34 -9.20 12.82
N PRO A 239 19.14 -9.74 14.04
CA PRO A 239 18.84 -8.94 15.24
C PRO A 239 19.94 -7.94 15.59
N ASP A 240 21.21 -8.27 15.39
CA ASP A 240 22.34 -7.38 15.69
C ASP A 240 22.36 -6.17 14.73
N LEU A 241 22.15 -6.41 13.44
CA LEU A 241 22.02 -5.34 12.45
C LEU A 241 20.78 -4.48 12.72
N TRP A 242 19.68 -5.10 13.15
CA TRP A 242 18.49 -4.38 13.57
C TRP A 242 18.77 -3.46 14.76
N ALA A 243 19.47 -3.95 15.80
CA ALA A 243 19.84 -3.14 16.96
C ALA A 243 20.70 -1.94 16.57
N SER A 244 21.71 -2.15 15.74
CA SER A 244 22.55 -1.07 15.18
C SER A 244 21.74 -0.06 14.35
N TYR A 245 20.85 -0.54 13.48
CA TYR A 245 19.96 0.33 12.69
C TYR A 245 19.02 1.17 13.56
N VAL A 246 18.48 0.59 14.64
CA VAL A 246 17.59 1.31 15.57
C VAL A 246 18.36 2.42 16.30
N THR A 247 19.51 2.10 16.86
CA THR A 247 20.30 3.06 17.65
C THR A 247 20.91 4.17 16.80
N GLN A 248 21.52 3.82 15.66
CA GLN A 248 22.25 4.79 14.83
C GLN A 248 21.37 5.54 13.84
N THR A 249 20.30 4.92 13.32
CA THR A 249 19.51 5.52 12.24
C THR A 249 18.12 5.93 12.68
N LYS A 250 17.37 5.02 13.30
CA LYS A 250 15.97 5.33 13.66
C LYS A 250 15.91 6.38 14.77
N HIS A 251 16.76 6.25 15.78
CA HIS A 251 16.83 7.21 16.88
C HIS A 251 17.15 8.62 16.34
N ASN A 252 18.25 8.77 15.62
CA ASN A 252 18.65 10.06 15.06
C ASN A 252 17.61 10.68 14.12
N ASN A 253 16.94 9.86 13.30
CA ASN A 253 15.85 10.35 12.45
C ASN A 253 14.64 10.80 13.28
N THR A 254 14.34 10.13 14.38
CA THR A 254 13.23 10.48 15.27
C THR A 254 13.50 11.81 15.97
N GLU A 255 14.70 11.98 16.53
CA GLU A 255 15.11 13.24 17.19
C GLU A 255 15.05 14.42 16.20
N ARG A 256 15.62 14.28 15.00
CA ARG A 256 15.55 15.33 13.97
C ARG A 256 14.12 15.70 13.58
N LEU A 257 13.22 14.72 13.51
CA LEU A 257 11.80 15.00 13.21
C LEU A 257 11.09 15.66 14.38
N ARG A 258 11.48 15.37 15.61
CA ARG A 258 10.99 16.01 16.83
C ARG A 258 11.41 17.46 16.88
N GLU A 259 12.70 17.74 16.72
CA GLU A 259 13.25 19.11 16.68
C GLU A 259 12.55 19.96 15.58
N LYS A 260 12.38 19.39 14.39
CA LYS A 260 11.66 20.07 13.31
C LYS A 260 10.20 20.36 13.69
N ALA A 261 9.52 19.43 14.34
CA ALA A 261 8.13 19.64 14.77
C ALA A 261 8.02 20.70 15.87
N GLU A 262 8.98 20.76 16.78
CA GLU A 262 9.09 21.79 17.81
C GLU A 262 9.35 23.17 17.22
N GLN A 263 10.25 23.28 16.23
CA GLN A 263 10.49 24.52 15.49
C GLN A 263 9.24 24.98 14.73
N GLU A 264 8.58 24.09 13.98
CA GLU A 264 7.31 24.42 13.29
C GLU A 264 6.24 24.89 14.28
N HIS A 265 6.19 24.32 15.47
CA HIS A 265 5.26 24.72 16.52
C HIS A 265 5.60 26.10 17.11
N LYS A 266 6.88 26.38 17.37
CA LYS A 266 7.34 27.72 17.79
C LYS A 266 6.94 28.81 16.80
N ILE A 267 7.29 28.62 15.53
CA ILE A 267 6.92 29.57 14.46
C ILE A 267 5.41 29.78 14.41
N PHE A 268 4.64 28.70 14.55
CA PHE A 268 3.17 28.77 14.57
C PHE A 268 2.64 29.64 15.72
N ILE A 269 3.20 29.52 16.94
CA ILE A 269 2.79 30.32 18.09
C ILE A 269 3.10 31.80 17.84
N GLU A 270 4.34 32.10 17.42
CA GLU A 270 4.77 33.47 17.13
C GLU A 270 3.92 34.14 16.03
N GLU A 271 3.60 33.43 14.95
CA GLU A 271 2.75 33.95 13.88
C GLU A 271 1.31 34.15 14.34
N ARG A 272 0.79 33.22 15.17
CA ARG A 272 -0.57 33.31 15.73
C ARG A 272 -0.72 34.51 16.64
N GLU A 273 0.27 34.83 17.44
CA GLU A 273 0.27 36.00 18.34
C GLU A 273 0.28 37.33 17.59
N LYS A 274 0.92 37.38 16.41
CA LYS A 274 0.94 38.57 15.54
C LYS A 274 -0.33 38.78 14.72
N THR A 275 -1.24 37.82 14.71
CA THR A 275 -2.44 37.81 13.87
C THR A 275 -3.59 38.48 14.59
N SER A 276 -4.32 39.38 13.92
CA SER A 276 -5.49 40.07 14.45
C SER A 276 -6.67 39.15 14.81
N ASN A 277 -6.72 37.96 14.22
CA ASN A 277 -7.73 36.95 14.53
C ASN A 277 -7.10 35.55 14.76
N PRO A 278 -6.52 35.27 15.94
CA PRO A 278 -5.85 34.00 16.26
C PRO A 278 -6.75 32.77 16.14
N ALA A 279 -8.07 32.93 16.21
CA ALA A 279 -9.02 31.81 16.11
C ALA A 279 -9.10 31.20 14.70
N LEU A 280 -8.79 32.00 13.67
CA LEU A 280 -8.76 31.56 12.27
C LEU A 280 -7.42 30.95 11.86
N TYR A 281 -6.39 31.00 12.72
CA TYR A 281 -5.06 30.52 12.42
C TYR A 281 -4.92 29.03 12.74
N ASP A 282 -5.05 28.21 11.72
CA ASP A 282 -5.00 26.74 11.87
C ASP A 282 -3.60 26.24 12.24
N SER A 283 -3.53 25.30 13.18
CA SER A 283 -2.28 24.65 13.56
C SER A 283 -1.60 23.94 12.37
N PRO A 284 -0.25 23.80 12.37
CA PRO A 284 0.47 23.11 11.29
C PRO A 284 -0.08 21.73 10.98
N LEU A 285 -0.49 20.98 12.01
CA LEU A 285 -1.08 19.67 11.86
C LEU A 285 -2.46 19.72 11.18
N LYS A 286 -3.29 20.71 11.54
CA LYS A 286 -4.61 20.91 10.93
C LYS A 286 -4.47 21.34 9.47
N ARG A 287 -3.57 22.25 9.15
CA ARG A 287 -3.25 22.65 7.77
C ARG A 287 -2.78 21.45 6.93
N LYS A 288 -1.83 20.67 7.43
CA LYS A 288 -1.37 19.44 6.76
C LYS A 288 -2.51 18.45 6.50
N ARG A 289 -3.45 18.30 7.44
CA ARG A 289 -4.63 17.45 7.30
C ARG A 289 -5.59 17.95 6.21
N ILE A 290 -5.87 19.25 6.18
CA ILE A 290 -6.73 19.86 5.15
C ILE A 290 -6.12 19.65 3.76
N ILE A 291 -4.84 19.99 3.58
CA ILE A 291 -4.12 19.82 2.31
C ILE A 291 -4.17 18.34 1.85
N LEU A 292 -3.93 17.41 2.76
CA LEU A 292 -3.98 15.99 2.41
C LEU A 292 -5.38 15.54 2.03
N THR A 293 -6.40 15.98 2.75
CA THR A 293 -7.80 15.68 2.44
C THR A 293 -8.18 16.17 1.04
N GLU A 294 -7.76 17.40 0.68
CA GLU A 294 -8.00 17.95 -0.67
C GLU A 294 -7.20 17.19 -1.75
N LYS A 295 -5.95 16.82 -1.46
CA LYS A 295 -5.18 15.96 -2.38
C LYS A 295 -5.86 14.60 -2.60
N ILE A 296 -6.39 13.97 -1.56
CA ILE A 296 -7.11 12.70 -1.67
C ILE A 296 -8.40 12.85 -2.50
N LYS A 297 -9.15 13.95 -2.34
CA LYS A 297 -10.32 14.24 -3.17
C LYS A 297 -9.95 14.41 -4.65
N ARG A 298 -8.79 15.03 -4.93
CA ARG A 298 -8.28 15.27 -6.28
C ARG A 298 -7.58 14.07 -6.91
N LEU A 299 -7.25 13.03 -6.13
CA LEU A 299 -6.79 11.75 -6.70
C LEU A 299 -7.96 11.20 -7.54
N LYS A 300 -8.07 11.75 -8.77
CA LYS A 300 -8.93 11.20 -9.79
C LYS A 300 -8.55 9.75 -9.95
N ARG A 301 -9.54 8.90 -9.91
CA ARG A 301 -9.41 7.48 -10.15
C ARG A 301 -9.09 7.35 -11.63
N THR A 302 -7.83 7.16 -11.93
CA THR A 302 -7.41 6.78 -13.26
C THR A 302 -7.90 5.36 -13.46
N HIS A 303 -8.92 5.19 -14.28
CA HIS A 303 -9.25 3.90 -14.84
C HIS A 303 -8.12 3.55 -15.81
N LEU A 304 -7.56 2.37 -15.63
CA LEU A 304 -6.73 1.76 -16.66
C LEU A 304 -7.54 1.50 -17.91
#